data_a681b0cdddef27ce3398ccbcdf69a0de
#
_entry.id   a681b0cdddef27ce3398ccbcdf69a0de
#
_cell.length_a   1.000
_cell.length_b   1.000
_cell.length_c   1.000
_cell.angle_alpha   90.00
_cell.angle_beta   90.00
_cell.angle_gamma   90.00
#
_symmetry.space_group_name_H-M   'P 1'
#
loop_
_entity.id
_entity.type
_entity.pdbx_description
1 polymer ?
#
loop_
_entity_poly.entity_id
_entity_poly.type
_entity_poly.pdbx_seq_one_letter_code
_entity_poly.pdbx_strand_id
1 'polypeptide(L)'
;MIRITDPFHGAVLNGRHGSSRDGGLEIAVRGTARRGHAVTVNGRPARLAGEQFSATVVLRDAETDIVATASGTGGSGEHRVRVVWDRASFPRYRFSIDDNSFFLRDIAQKGYRSLFDCWYLKALRDLHAKYGVKYTLNIYYTTGSDFSLPQFSDRYKGEWRDNGDWL
;
A
#
# COMPACT_ATOMS: atom_id res chain seq x y z
N MET A 1 29.66 -12.22 10.03
CA MET A 1 28.77 -11.30 9.26
C MET A 1 27.44 -11.21 10.01
N ILE A 2 26.85 -10.02 10.11
CA ILE A 2 25.51 -9.81 10.69
C ILE A 2 24.58 -9.20 9.63
N ARG A 3 23.29 -9.56 9.64
CA ARG A 3 22.29 -9.02 8.70
C ARG A 3 20.91 -8.99 9.35
N ILE A 4 20.24 -7.86 9.33
CA ILE A 4 18.80 -7.73 9.59
C ILE A 4 18.07 -8.24 8.34
N THR A 5 17.14 -9.15 8.52
CA THR A 5 16.33 -9.73 7.45
C THR A 5 14.89 -9.24 7.47
N ASP A 6 14.41 -8.82 8.66
CA ASP A 6 13.07 -8.28 8.86
C ASP A 6 13.11 -7.24 10.02
N PRO A 7 12.63 -6.00 9.77
CA PRO A 7 12.19 -5.45 8.51
C PRO A 7 13.35 -5.24 7.51
N PHE A 8 13.04 -5.15 6.22
CA PHE A 8 14.02 -4.80 5.20
C PHE A 8 14.23 -3.28 5.11
N HIS A 9 15.32 -2.86 4.48
CA HIS A 9 15.61 -1.43 4.28
C HIS A 9 14.54 -0.78 3.39
N GLY A 10 13.98 0.35 3.83
CA GLY A 10 12.91 1.08 3.13
C GLY A 10 11.50 0.55 3.43
N ALA A 11 11.34 -0.40 4.35
CA ALA A 11 10.02 -0.90 4.73
C ALA A 11 9.14 0.22 5.31
N VAL A 12 7.90 0.31 4.84
CA VAL A 12 6.86 1.18 5.40
C VAL A 12 5.99 0.34 6.36
N LEU A 13 6.03 0.69 7.63
CA LEU A 13 5.41 -0.05 8.72
C LEU A 13 4.21 0.72 9.28
N ASN A 14 3.21 0.01 9.76
CA ASN A 14 2.00 0.58 10.37
C ASN A 14 1.47 -0.36 11.46
N GLY A 15 0.31 -0.08 12.03
CA GLY A 15 -0.28 -0.87 13.10
C GLY A 15 -0.56 -2.35 12.79
N ARG A 16 -0.40 -2.79 11.53
CA ARG A 16 -0.49 -4.22 11.15
C ARG A 16 0.84 -4.97 11.32
N HIS A 17 1.95 -4.24 11.45
CA HIS A 17 3.30 -4.79 11.55
C HIS A 17 3.82 -4.85 12.98
N GLY A 18 3.04 -4.34 13.94
CA GLY A 18 3.41 -4.27 15.33
C GLY A 18 2.25 -3.85 16.23
N SER A 19 2.55 -3.55 17.47
CA SER A 19 1.58 -3.08 18.46
C SER A 19 1.89 -1.67 18.94
N SER A 20 0.86 -0.93 19.33
CA SER A 20 1.04 0.39 19.94
C SER A 20 1.67 0.24 21.31
N ARG A 21 2.77 0.96 21.57
CA ARG A 21 3.45 0.98 22.87
C ARG A 21 4.08 2.33 23.16
N ASP A 22 3.72 2.93 24.30
CA ASP A 22 4.30 4.17 24.80
C ASP A 22 4.37 5.31 23.75
N GLY A 23 3.28 5.46 22.96
CA GLY A 23 3.19 6.45 21.89
C GLY A 23 3.99 6.11 20.62
N GLY A 24 4.53 4.90 20.52
CA GLY A 24 5.28 4.38 19.37
C GLY A 24 4.66 3.12 18.79
N LEU A 25 5.29 2.61 17.73
CA LEU A 25 5.00 1.30 17.13
C LEU A 25 6.08 0.31 17.56
N GLU A 26 5.72 -0.66 18.40
CA GLU A 26 6.60 -1.77 18.77
C GLU A 26 6.59 -2.83 17.67
N ILE A 27 7.76 -3.13 17.13
CA ILE A 27 7.96 -4.10 16.04
C ILE A 27 8.98 -5.16 16.44
N ALA A 28 8.85 -6.35 15.85
CA ALA A 28 9.88 -7.37 15.92
C ALA A 28 10.96 -7.09 14.86
N VAL A 29 12.22 -7.25 15.26
CA VAL A 29 13.38 -7.20 14.37
C VAL A 29 14.02 -8.58 14.37
N ARG A 30 14.28 -9.13 13.20
CA ARG A 30 14.91 -10.44 13.02
C ARG A 30 16.10 -10.35 12.09
N GLY A 31 17.02 -11.27 12.26
CA GLY A 31 18.18 -11.34 11.39
C GLY A 31 19.06 -12.54 11.68
N THR A 32 20.22 -12.52 11.04
CA THR A 32 21.23 -13.57 11.19
C THR A 32 22.55 -12.97 11.64
N ALA A 33 23.27 -13.69 12.50
CA ALA A 33 24.61 -13.37 12.93
C ALA A 33 25.45 -14.65 13.02
N ARG A 34 26.76 -14.51 12.99
CA ARG A 34 27.66 -15.65 13.16
C ARG A 34 27.46 -16.25 14.55
N ARG A 35 27.41 -17.58 14.60
CA ARG A 35 27.28 -18.33 15.86
C ARG A 35 28.34 -17.93 16.86
N GLY A 36 27.97 -17.79 18.13
CA GLY A 36 28.90 -17.41 19.22
C GLY A 36 29.19 -15.92 19.34
N HIS A 37 28.56 -15.08 18.51
CA HIS A 37 28.64 -13.61 18.67
C HIS A 37 27.49 -13.11 19.56
N ALA A 38 27.79 -12.15 20.41
CA ALA A 38 26.78 -11.34 21.09
C ALA A 38 26.18 -10.36 20.07
N VAL A 39 24.87 -10.20 20.11
CA VAL A 39 24.14 -9.29 19.20
C VAL A 39 23.38 -8.25 20.00
N THR A 40 23.44 -6.99 19.55
CA THR A 40 22.55 -5.94 20.04
C THR A 40 21.78 -5.31 18.87
N VAL A 41 20.58 -4.81 19.18
CA VAL A 41 19.79 -4.02 18.24
C VAL A 41 19.47 -2.68 18.91
N ASN A 42 19.85 -1.58 18.26
CA ASN A 42 19.80 -0.23 18.84
C ASN A 42 20.38 -0.18 20.27
N GLY A 43 21.52 -0.84 20.48
CA GLY A 43 22.22 -0.89 21.75
C GLY A 43 21.62 -1.83 22.81
N ARG A 44 20.50 -2.50 22.54
CA ARG A 44 19.87 -3.45 23.47
C ARG A 44 20.19 -4.90 23.08
N PRO A 45 20.46 -5.80 24.03
CA PRO A 45 20.74 -7.20 23.75
C PRO A 45 19.59 -7.86 22.94
N ALA A 46 19.94 -8.60 21.91
CA ALA A 46 19.02 -9.42 21.14
C ALA A 46 18.99 -10.85 21.67
N ARG A 47 17.85 -11.52 21.53
CA ARG A 47 17.71 -12.95 21.78
C ARG A 47 18.32 -13.74 20.63
N LEU A 48 19.15 -14.73 20.96
CA LEU A 48 19.81 -15.59 19.99
C LEU A 48 19.22 -17.00 19.99
N ALA A 49 19.06 -17.55 18.80
CA ALA A 49 18.69 -18.95 18.57
C ALA A 49 19.56 -19.49 17.41
N GLY A 50 20.67 -20.09 17.75
CA GLY A 50 21.67 -20.51 16.76
C GLY A 50 22.33 -19.31 16.07
N GLU A 51 22.12 -19.18 14.77
CA GLU A 51 22.57 -18.05 13.96
C GLU A 51 21.49 -16.97 13.79
N GLN A 52 20.28 -17.22 14.28
CA GLN A 52 19.20 -16.25 14.20
C GLN A 52 19.18 -15.37 15.45
N PHE A 53 18.88 -14.10 15.26
CA PHE A 53 18.60 -13.19 16.35
C PHE A 53 17.22 -12.56 16.21
N SER A 54 16.64 -12.19 17.33
CA SER A 54 15.41 -11.41 17.41
C SER A 54 15.51 -10.36 18.51
N ALA A 55 14.91 -9.20 18.25
CA ALA A 55 14.79 -8.11 19.20
C ALA A 55 13.46 -7.38 18.98
N THR A 56 13.09 -6.55 19.96
CA THR A 56 11.94 -5.65 19.83
C THR A 56 12.44 -4.21 19.80
N VAL A 57 11.93 -3.41 18.89
CA VAL A 57 12.24 -1.99 18.74
C VAL A 57 10.94 -1.19 18.75
N VAL A 58 10.93 -0.05 19.44
CA VAL A 58 9.80 0.89 19.42
C VAL A 58 10.15 2.05 18.50
N LEU A 59 9.44 2.17 17.39
CA LEU A 59 9.55 3.30 16.47
C LEU A 59 8.81 4.50 17.07
N ARG A 60 9.48 5.63 17.19
CA ARG A 60 8.91 6.88 17.73
C ARG A 60 8.83 7.98 16.69
N ASP A 61 9.70 7.91 15.69
CA ASP A 61 9.81 8.89 14.61
C ASP A 61 9.25 8.33 13.30
N ALA A 62 8.91 9.22 12.37
CA ALA A 62 8.40 8.81 11.04
C ALA A 62 9.45 8.00 10.29
N GLU A 63 10.73 8.34 10.43
CA GLU A 63 11.85 7.56 9.91
C GLU A 63 12.75 7.11 11.06
N THR A 64 13.16 5.86 11.07
CA THR A 64 13.98 5.28 12.12
C THR A 64 15.06 4.38 11.51
N ASP A 65 16.31 4.57 11.93
CA ASP A 65 17.38 3.63 11.64
C ASP A 65 17.40 2.52 12.70
N ILE A 66 17.37 1.29 12.24
CA ILE A 66 17.55 0.09 13.07
C ILE A 66 18.95 -0.43 12.81
N VAL A 67 19.76 -0.46 13.86
CA VAL A 67 21.18 -0.85 13.80
C VAL A 67 21.37 -2.12 14.60
N ALA A 68 21.81 -3.19 13.95
CA ALA A 68 22.22 -4.42 14.60
C ALA A 68 23.74 -4.51 14.61
N THR A 69 24.35 -4.75 15.78
CA THR A 69 25.78 -4.98 15.91
C THR A 69 26.03 -6.38 16.45
N ALA A 70 27.06 -7.02 15.93
CA ALA A 70 27.56 -8.30 16.46
C ALA A 70 28.99 -8.18 16.89
N SER A 71 29.35 -8.78 18.02
CA SER A 71 30.72 -8.84 18.54
C SER A 71 31.05 -10.23 19.06
N GLY A 72 32.26 -10.70 18.80
CA GLY A 72 32.70 -12.04 19.23
C GLY A 72 34.13 -12.37 18.77
N THR A 73 34.55 -13.60 19.04
CA THR A 73 35.86 -14.12 18.56
C THR A 73 35.84 -14.16 17.03
N GLY A 74 36.63 -13.29 16.41
CA GLY A 74 36.72 -13.14 14.94
C GLY A 74 36.21 -11.81 14.45
N GLY A 75 35.97 -10.84 15.34
CA GLY A 75 35.67 -9.45 14.98
C GLY A 75 34.26 -8.98 15.33
N SER A 76 33.99 -7.77 14.92
CA SER A 76 32.67 -7.12 15.05
C SER A 76 32.10 -6.80 13.69
N GLY A 77 30.79 -6.60 13.61
CA GLY A 77 30.12 -6.18 12.40
C GLY A 77 28.84 -5.42 12.74
N GLU A 78 28.40 -4.62 11.78
CA GLU A 78 27.17 -3.83 11.86
C GLU A 78 26.33 -4.03 10.60
N HIS A 79 25.01 -4.01 10.77
CA HIS A 79 24.07 -3.90 9.67
C HIS A 79 22.97 -2.91 10.04
N ARG A 80 22.65 -2.03 9.11
CA ARG A 80 21.67 -0.95 9.29
C ARG A 80 20.56 -1.04 8.27
N VAL A 81 19.33 -0.87 8.71
CA VAL A 81 18.17 -0.68 7.86
C VAL A 81 17.44 0.58 8.30
N ARG A 82 16.90 1.34 7.35
CA ARG A 82 15.99 2.45 7.61
C ARG A 82 14.59 1.99 7.35
N VAL A 83 13.66 2.35 8.22
CA VAL A 83 12.23 2.06 8.10
C VAL A 83 11.42 3.34 8.25
N VAL A 84 10.22 3.35 7.67
CA VAL A 84 9.27 4.46 7.77
C VAL A 84 8.05 3.99 8.55
N TRP A 85 7.62 4.76 9.54
CA TRP A 85 6.39 4.50 10.25
C TRP A 85 5.24 5.36 9.71
N ASP A 86 4.30 4.75 8.98
CA ASP A 86 3.05 5.37 8.55
C ASP A 86 2.04 5.36 9.69
N ARG A 87 1.94 6.49 10.40
CA ARG A 87 1.03 6.70 11.54
C ARG A 87 -0.42 6.90 11.10
N ALA A 88 -0.61 7.37 9.87
CA ALA A 88 -1.92 7.71 9.32
C ALA A 88 -2.53 6.57 8.51
N SER A 89 -1.90 5.39 8.52
CA SER A 89 -2.40 4.23 7.78
C SER A 89 -3.75 3.76 8.33
N PHE A 90 -4.69 3.63 7.43
CA PHE A 90 -6.01 3.05 7.70
C PHE A 90 -6.35 2.01 6.63
N PRO A 91 -7.25 1.07 6.92
CA PRO A 91 -7.69 0.10 5.92
C PRO A 91 -8.27 0.82 4.70
N ARG A 92 -7.64 0.64 3.56
CA ARG A 92 -8.09 1.16 2.28
C ARG A 92 -7.79 0.16 1.18
N TYR A 93 -8.55 0.26 0.13
CA TYR A 93 -8.30 -0.47 -1.10
C TYR A 93 -8.33 0.51 -2.27
N ARG A 94 -7.71 0.12 -3.34
CA ARG A 94 -7.87 0.75 -4.64
C ARG A 94 -8.45 -0.31 -5.57
N PHE A 95 -9.62 0.00 -6.13
CA PHE A 95 -10.23 -0.83 -7.16
C PHE A 95 -10.08 -0.10 -8.49
N SER A 96 -9.02 -0.44 -9.21
CA SER A 96 -8.73 0.12 -10.53
C SER A 96 -9.18 -0.85 -11.60
N ILE A 97 -9.92 -0.36 -12.58
CA ILE A 97 -10.35 -1.13 -13.74
C ILE A 97 -9.77 -0.42 -14.97
N ASP A 98 -8.96 -1.15 -15.71
CA ASP A 98 -8.26 -0.63 -16.88
C ASP A 98 -9.07 -0.86 -18.16
N ASP A 99 -8.72 -0.13 -19.21
CA ASP A 99 -9.26 -0.30 -20.58
C ASP A 99 -10.79 -0.16 -20.70
N ASN A 100 -11.39 0.73 -19.91
CA ASN A 100 -12.84 0.86 -19.78
C ASN A 100 -13.53 1.69 -20.87
N SER A 101 -12.86 2.12 -21.92
CA SER A 101 -13.43 3.06 -22.87
C SER A 101 -14.55 2.49 -23.76
N PHE A 102 -14.74 1.17 -23.76
CA PHE A 102 -15.75 0.50 -24.57
C PHE A 102 -17.17 0.97 -24.27
N PHE A 103 -17.50 1.24 -23.01
CA PHE A 103 -18.85 1.66 -22.61
C PHE A 103 -19.16 3.10 -23.06
N LEU A 104 -18.16 3.97 -23.20
CA LEU A 104 -18.36 5.34 -23.66
C LEU A 104 -18.86 5.36 -25.11
N ARG A 105 -18.29 4.53 -25.98
CA ARG A 105 -18.73 4.35 -27.35
C ARG A 105 -20.13 3.78 -27.38
N ASP A 106 -20.43 2.77 -26.58
CA ASP A 106 -21.76 2.15 -26.48
C ASP A 106 -22.84 3.18 -26.10
N ILE A 107 -22.53 4.01 -25.07
CA ILE A 107 -23.42 5.08 -24.62
C ILE A 107 -23.67 6.11 -25.75
N ALA A 108 -22.58 6.54 -26.41
CA ALA A 108 -22.66 7.53 -27.49
C ALA A 108 -23.50 7.01 -28.69
N GLN A 109 -23.30 5.75 -29.07
CA GLN A 109 -24.00 5.14 -30.22
C GLN A 109 -25.46 4.82 -29.92
N LYS A 110 -25.77 4.36 -28.72
CA LYS A 110 -27.15 3.97 -28.35
C LYS A 110 -28.01 5.14 -27.86
N GLY A 111 -27.39 6.28 -27.54
CA GLY A 111 -28.12 7.48 -27.12
C GLY A 111 -28.94 7.28 -25.84
N TYR A 112 -28.40 6.56 -24.86
CA TYR A 112 -29.07 6.32 -23.59
C TYR A 112 -29.54 7.62 -22.90
N ARG A 113 -30.58 7.54 -22.10
CA ARG A 113 -31.09 8.70 -21.34
C ARG A 113 -30.19 9.01 -20.14
N SER A 114 -29.54 8.01 -19.56
CA SER A 114 -28.62 8.11 -18.43
C SER A 114 -27.37 7.25 -18.69
N LEU A 115 -26.26 7.59 -18.07
CA LEU A 115 -25.06 6.74 -17.98
C LEU A 115 -25.40 5.34 -17.46
N PHE A 116 -26.32 5.27 -16.52
CA PHE A 116 -26.71 4.05 -15.82
C PHE A 116 -27.76 3.21 -16.56
N ASP A 117 -28.18 3.61 -17.77
CA ASP A 117 -28.86 2.72 -18.69
C ASP A 117 -27.88 1.77 -19.39
N CYS A 118 -26.60 2.11 -19.40
CA CYS A 118 -25.52 1.18 -19.76
C CYS A 118 -25.37 0.10 -18.68
N TRP A 119 -25.52 -1.16 -19.07
CA TRP A 119 -25.47 -2.31 -18.15
C TRP A 119 -24.21 -2.33 -17.27
N TYR A 120 -23.07 -1.93 -17.83
CA TYR A 120 -21.80 -1.93 -17.12
C TYR A 120 -21.77 -0.90 -15.98
N LEU A 121 -22.13 0.36 -16.29
CA LEU A 121 -22.18 1.41 -15.27
C LEU A 121 -23.29 1.17 -14.26
N LYS A 122 -24.42 0.58 -14.71
CA LYS A 122 -25.47 0.14 -13.79
C LYS A 122 -24.96 -0.90 -12.80
N ALA A 123 -24.20 -1.91 -13.26
CA ALA A 123 -23.62 -2.93 -12.39
C ALA A 123 -22.64 -2.32 -11.36
N LEU A 124 -21.79 -1.37 -11.76
CA LEU A 124 -20.90 -0.66 -10.85
C LEU A 124 -21.66 0.15 -9.80
N ARG A 125 -22.72 0.86 -10.21
CA ARG A 125 -23.60 1.61 -9.30
C ARG A 125 -24.29 0.69 -8.29
N ASP A 126 -24.84 -0.44 -8.74
CA ASP A 126 -25.53 -1.39 -7.88
C ASP A 126 -24.55 -2.02 -6.85
N LEU A 127 -23.31 -2.30 -7.25
CA LEU A 127 -22.27 -2.75 -6.35
C LEU A 127 -21.84 -1.66 -5.35
N HIS A 128 -21.71 -0.41 -5.81
CA HIS A 128 -21.46 0.72 -4.92
C HIS A 128 -22.58 0.87 -3.87
N ALA A 129 -23.83 0.89 -4.31
CA ALA A 129 -24.99 1.02 -3.42
C ALA A 129 -25.07 -0.11 -2.38
N LYS A 130 -24.71 -1.34 -2.78
CA LYS A 130 -24.79 -2.51 -1.89
C LYS A 130 -23.60 -2.65 -0.93
N TYR A 131 -22.39 -2.32 -1.39
CA TYR A 131 -21.15 -2.64 -0.68
C TYR A 131 -20.28 -1.42 -0.38
N GLY A 132 -20.65 -0.22 -0.82
CA GLY A 132 -19.85 0.99 -0.68
C GLY A 132 -18.55 0.98 -1.51
N VAL A 133 -18.47 0.15 -2.56
CA VAL A 133 -17.27 0.04 -3.40
C VAL A 133 -17.05 1.33 -4.16
N LYS A 134 -15.83 1.84 -4.14
CA LYS A 134 -15.38 2.97 -4.96
C LYS A 134 -14.43 2.49 -6.03
N TYR A 135 -14.54 3.06 -7.22
CA TYR A 135 -13.78 2.65 -8.39
C TYR A 135 -12.84 3.76 -8.87
N THR A 136 -11.79 3.36 -9.54
CA THR A 136 -11.01 4.22 -10.43
C THR A 136 -11.09 3.61 -11.82
N LEU A 137 -11.82 4.25 -12.73
CA LEU A 137 -11.92 3.79 -14.11
C LEU A 137 -10.84 4.48 -14.94
N ASN A 138 -9.94 3.71 -15.52
CA ASN A 138 -8.96 4.21 -16.47
C ASN A 138 -9.58 4.17 -17.87
N ILE A 139 -9.82 5.34 -18.44
CA ILE A 139 -10.46 5.50 -19.74
C ILE A 139 -9.52 6.17 -20.74
N TYR A 140 -9.59 5.77 -22.00
CA TYR A 140 -8.87 6.44 -23.07
C TYR A 140 -9.58 7.72 -23.52
N TYR A 141 -8.80 8.73 -23.88
CA TYR A 141 -9.34 9.96 -24.44
C TYR A 141 -10.03 9.74 -25.80
N THR A 142 -9.53 8.78 -26.56
CA THR A 142 -10.11 8.37 -27.84
C THR A 142 -10.17 6.85 -27.95
N THR A 143 -11.17 6.33 -28.61
CA THR A 143 -11.31 4.89 -28.94
C THR A 143 -11.43 4.71 -30.44
N GLY A 144 -10.29 4.54 -31.11
CA GLY A 144 -10.25 4.48 -32.58
C GLY A 144 -10.71 5.77 -33.25
N SER A 145 -11.28 5.66 -34.44
CA SER A 145 -11.86 6.80 -35.20
C SER A 145 -13.27 7.19 -34.78
N ASP A 146 -13.95 6.36 -33.99
CA ASP A 146 -15.40 6.42 -33.84
C ASP A 146 -15.89 7.26 -32.66
N PHE A 147 -15.02 7.53 -31.69
CA PHE A 147 -15.36 8.25 -30.48
C PHE A 147 -14.17 8.95 -29.84
N SER A 148 -14.40 10.18 -29.37
CA SER A 148 -13.47 10.88 -28.46
C SER A 148 -14.23 11.44 -27.25
N LEU A 149 -13.57 11.55 -26.11
CA LEU A 149 -14.16 12.03 -24.86
C LEU A 149 -14.83 13.43 -24.98
N PRO A 150 -14.28 14.40 -25.74
CA PRO A 150 -14.94 15.69 -25.97
C PRO A 150 -16.33 15.60 -26.61
N GLN A 151 -16.61 14.53 -27.34
CA GLN A 151 -17.93 14.30 -27.96
C GLN A 151 -18.99 13.80 -26.98
N PHE A 152 -18.57 13.46 -25.76
CA PHE A 152 -19.49 13.02 -24.71
C PHE A 152 -20.43 14.15 -24.31
N SER A 153 -21.75 13.89 -24.33
CA SER A 153 -22.74 14.94 -24.10
C SER A 153 -22.63 15.56 -22.70
N ASP A 154 -23.00 16.83 -22.57
CA ASP A 154 -22.93 17.56 -21.31
C ASP A 154 -23.82 16.96 -20.22
N ARG A 155 -24.92 16.31 -20.60
CA ARG A 155 -25.78 15.57 -19.67
C ARG A 155 -25.00 14.43 -19.00
N TYR A 156 -24.29 13.62 -19.77
CA TYR A 156 -23.49 12.51 -19.24
C TYR A 156 -22.30 13.01 -18.41
N LYS A 157 -21.69 14.12 -18.82
CA LYS A 157 -20.63 14.78 -18.03
C LYS A 157 -21.16 15.24 -16.67
N GLY A 158 -22.40 15.75 -16.63
CA GLY A 158 -23.09 16.11 -15.39
C GLY A 158 -23.26 14.91 -14.47
N GLU A 159 -23.88 13.84 -14.98
CA GLU A 159 -24.10 12.61 -14.22
C GLU A 159 -22.77 12.00 -13.73
N TRP A 160 -21.71 12.04 -14.55
CA TRP A 160 -20.38 11.56 -14.16
C TRP A 160 -19.81 12.37 -13.02
N ARG A 161 -19.84 13.68 -13.12
CA ARG A 161 -19.37 14.58 -12.06
C ARG A 161 -20.11 14.36 -10.75
N ASP A 162 -21.44 14.21 -10.81
CA ASP A 162 -22.31 14.05 -9.64
C ASP A 162 -22.09 12.69 -8.93
N ASN A 163 -21.45 11.74 -9.59
CA ASN A 163 -21.06 10.43 -9.05
C ASN A 163 -19.56 10.26 -8.87
N GLY A 164 -18.76 11.31 -9.05
CA GLY A 164 -17.30 11.27 -9.05
C GLY A 164 -16.64 10.95 -7.69
N ASP A 165 -17.41 10.83 -6.62
CA ASP A 165 -16.92 10.41 -5.32
C ASP A 165 -16.74 8.89 -5.20
N TRP A 166 -17.33 8.11 -6.11
CA TRP A 166 -17.26 6.65 -6.14
C TRP A 166 -16.96 6.04 -7.51
N LEU A 167 -17.16 6.77 -8.61
CA LEU A 167 -16.98 6.32 -10.00
C LEU A 167 -15.60 6.80 -10.62
#